data_7ed1bc53215ec262a7504240acdf35e7
#
_entry.id   7ed1bc53215ec262a7504240acdf35e7
#
_cell.length_a   1.000
_cell.length_b   1.000
_cell.length_c   1.000
_cell.angle_alpha   90.00
_cell.angle_beta   90.00
_cell.angle_gamma   90.00
#
_symmetry.space_group_name_H-M   'P 1'
#
loop_
_entity.id
_entity.type
_entity.pdbx_description
1 polymer ?
#
loop_
_entity_poly.entity_id
_entity_poly.type
_entity_poly.pdbx_seq_one_letter_code
_entity_poly.pdbx_strand_id
1 'polypeptide(L)'
;TDKMLEETVDVQRMEQMLPEALEKREFQVYYQPKVDIRTGQIVGTEALARWIHNGEVIQPFRFIPTMERNGFIIHLDLYILKRVCEAINEWIEKGYKLVPISVNISRNDISGVGHDPRMLAERIIRIIKEYDIDPKYIIIEVTETTEASEQKDLYDFIKNMSEAGIATSIDDFGTGCSTLSVLRDFPVNEI
;
A
#
# COMPACT_ATOMS: atom_id res chain seq x y z
N THR A 1 -29.50 -17.80 -0.21
CA THR A 1 -29.62 -18.89 -1.17
C THR A 1 -28.24 -19.44 -1.47
N ASP A 2 -28.13 -20.62 -2.12
CA ASP A 2 -26.87 -21.39 -2.23
C ASP A 2 -25.64 -20.57 -2.64
N LYS A 3 -25.80 -19.65 -3.58
CA LYS A 3 -24.69 -18.77 -4.04
C LYS A 3 -24.11 -17.88 -2.92
N MET A 4 -24.93 -17.34 -2.04
CA MET A 4 -24.47 -16.54 -0.89
C MET A 4 -23.77 -17.40 0.17
N LEU A 5 -24.20 -18.67 0.32
CA LEU A 5 -23.55 -19.63 1.20
C LEU A 5 -22.17 -20.04 0.66
N GLU A 6 -22.06 -20.29 -0.64
CA GLU A 6 -20.77 -20.59 -1.31
C GLU A 6 -19.79 -19.41 -1.19
N GLU A 7 -20.24 -18.19 -1.45
CA GLU A 7 -19.41 -16.98 -1.30
C GLU A 7 -18.94 -16.79 0.16
N THR A 8 -19.80 -17.09 1.15
CA THR A 8 -19.44 -16.97 2.57
C THR A 8 -18.41 -18.02 2.98
N VAL A 9 -18.55 -19.25 2.49
CA VAL A 9 -17.60 -20.34 2.76
C VAL A 9 -16.24 -20.05 2.12
N ASP A 10 -16.21 -19.51 0.90
CA ASP A 10 -14.99 -19.12 0.22
C ASP A 10 -14.24 -18.01 0.96
N VAL A 11 -14.96 -17.03 1.48
CA VAL A 11 -14.40 -15.94 2.28
C VAL A 11 -13.77 -16.47 3.58
N GLN A 12 -14.49 -17.30 4.34
CA GLN A 12 -13.98 -17.88 5.59
C GLN A 12 -12.75 -18.77 5.35
N ARG A 13 -12.76 -19.54 4.27
CA ARG A 13 -11.61 -20.36 3.89
C ARG A 13 -10.41 -19.49 3.55
N MET A 14 -10.63 -18.41 2.81
CA MET A 14 -9.58 -17.46 2.46
C MET A 14 -8.98 -16.83 3.72
N GLU A 15 -9.80 -16.35 4.67
CA GLU A 15 -9.34 -15.78 5.93
C GLU A 15 -8.41 -16.71 6.72
N GLN A 16 -8.73 -18.01 6.74
CA GLN A 16 -7.90 -18.99 7.41
C GLN A 16 -6.56 -19.24 6.72
N MET A 17 -6.47 -19.01 5.41
CA MET A 17 -5.25 -19.22 4.62
C MET A 17 -4.27 -18.04 4.69
N LEU A 18 -4.75 -16.82 4.96
CA LEU A 18 -3.95 -15.59 4.86
C LEU A 18 -2.68 -15.58 5.74
N PRO A 19 -2.71 -15.96 7.03
CA PRO A 19 -1.52 -15.98 7.88
C PRO A 19 -0.43 -16.92 7.32
N GLU A 20 -0.83 -18.13 6.94
CA GLU A 20 0.08 -19.13 6.39
C GLU A 20 0.65 -18.70 5.04
N ALA A 21 -0.16 -18.03 4.20
CA ALA A 21 0.26 -17.51 2.90
C ALA A 21 1.35 -16.43 3.04
N LEU A 22 1.26 -15.56 4.06
CA LEU A 22 2.32 -14.59 4.36
C LEU A 22 3.60 -15.30 4.83
N GLU A 23 3.50 -16.26 5.73
CA GLU A 23 4.64 -17.03 6.25
C GLU A 23 5.34 -17.80 5.14
N LYS A 24 4.58 -18.43 4.24
CA LYS A 24 5.09 -19.17 3.07
C LYS A 24 5.57 -18.29 1.94
N ARG A 25 5.49 -16.97 2.07
CA ARG A 25 5.86 -16.00 1.02
C ARG A 25 5.08 -16.21 -0.29
N GLU A 26 3.82 -16.59 -0.20
CA GLU A 26 2.94 -16.76 -1.36
C GLU A 26 2.53 -15.41 -1.98
N PHE A 27 2.65 -14.30 -1.23
CA PHE A 27 2.46 -12.96 -1.75
C PHE A 27 3.75 -12.46 -2.41
N GLN A 28 3.66 -12.19 -3.71
CA GLN A 28 4.75 -11.64 -4.51
C GLN A 28 4.46 -10.20 -4.90
N VAL A 29 5.53 -9.45 -5.13
CA VAL A 29 5.44 -8.06 -5.61
C VAL A 29 5.68 -8.04 -7.11
N TYR A 30 4.71 -7.50 -7.85
CA TYR A 30 4.85 -7.18 -9.26
C TYR A 30 5.02 -5.67 -9.39
N TYR A 31 5.91 -5.25 -10.27
CA TYR A 31 6.25 -3.84 -10.46
C TYR A 31 5.67 -3.34 -11.78
N GLN A 32 4.69 -2.43 -11.69
CA GLN A 32 4.10 -1.79 -12.86
C GLN A 32 4.82 -0.47 -13.14
N PRO A 33 5.48 -0.30 -14.30
CA PRO A 33 6.25 0.91 -14.58
C PRO A 33 5.34 2.12 -14.80
N LYS A 34 5.75 3.27 -14.21
CA LYS A 34 5.22 4.60 -14.50
C LYS A 34 6.14 5.26 -15.53
N VAL A 35 5.59 5.69 -16.66
CA VAL A 35 6.36 6.18 -17.82
C VAL A 35 6.03 7.64 -18.10
N ASP A 36 7.03 8.49 -18.23
CA ASP A 36 6.87 9.85 -18.75
C ASP A 36 6.50 9.77 -20.23
N ILE A 37 5.29 10.22 -20.57
CA ILE A 37 4.74 10.13 -21.93
C ILE A 37 5.49 10.98 -22.95
N ARG A 38 6.25 11.99 -22.53
CA ARG A 38 7.02 12.87 -23.42
C ARG A 38 8.36 12.25 -23.78
N THR A 39 8.98 11.53 -22.86
CA THR A 39 10.33 11.00 -23.01
C THR A 39 10.36 9.48 -23.24
N GLY A 40 9.28 8.77 -22.89
CA GLY A 40 9.21 7.31 -22.89
C GLY A 40 10.08 6.67 -21.80
N GLN A 41 10.62 7.43 -20.86
CA GLN A 41 11.47 6.90 -19.80
C GLN A 41 10.63 6.44 -18.61
N ILE A 42 11.08 5.37 -17.94
CA ILE A 42 10.52 4.93 -16.67
C ILE A 42 10.96 5.94 -15.59
N VAL A 43 9.99 6.57 -14.93
CA VAL A 43 10.20 7.60 -13.90
C VAL A 43 9.83 7.09 -12.50
N GLY A 44 9.15 5.97 -12.41
CA GLY A 44 8.75 5.33 -11.18
C GLY A 44 8.16 3.95 -11.46
N THR A 45 7.74 3.27 -10.41
CA THR A 45 7.01 2.00 -10.53
C THR A 45 6.04 1.84 -9.36
N GLU A 46 4.96 1.13 -9.56
CA GLU A 46 4.01 0.77 -8.52
C GLU A 46 4.19 -0.69 -8.10
N ALA A 47 4.25 -0.94 -6.80
CA ALA A 47 4.36 -2.27 -6.22
C ALA A 47 2.97 -2.86 -6.01
N LEU A 48 2.65 -3.89 -6.77
CA LEU A 48 1.35 -4.54 -6.77
C LEU A 48 1.44 -5.95 -6.20
N ALA A 49 0.66 -6.23 -5.17
CA ALA A 49 0.58 -7.57 -4.60
C ALA A 49 -0.06 -8.57 -5.56
N ARG A 50 0.51 -9.78 -5.61
CA ARG A 50 -0.05 -10.94 -6.30
C ARG A 50 0.04 -12.15 -5.38
N TRP A 51 -1.07 -12.79 -5.11
CA TRP A 51 -1.07 -14.01 -4.30
C TRP A 51 -0.90 -15.22 -5.21
N ILE A 52 0.20 -15.96 -5.04
CA ILE A 52 0.49 -17.17 -5.79
C ILE A 52 0.23 -18.36 -4.87
N HIS A 53 -0.90 -19.04 -5.06
CA HIS A 53 -1.27 -20.20 -4.27
C HIS A 53 -1.34 -21.45 -5.16
N ASN A 54 -0.59 -22.49 -4.81
CA ASN A 54 -0.50 -23.74 -5.59
C ASN A 54 -0.20 -23.53 -7.09
N GLY A 55 0.57 -22.50 -7.43
CA GLY A 55 0.94 -22.15 -8.81
C GLY A 55 -0.12 -21.32 -9.55
N GLU A 56 -1.25 -21.01 -8.93
CA GLU A 56 -2.27 -20.12 -9.49
C GLU A 56 -2.16 -18.71 -8.95
N VAL A 57 -2.37 -17.72 -9.82
CA VAL A 57 -2.38 -16.30 -9.44
C VAL A 57 -3.78 -15.90 -8.98
N ILE A 58 -3.94 -15.63 -7.69
CA ILE A 58 -5.16 -15.06 -7.13
C ILE A 58 -5.08 -13.54 -7.24
N GLN A 59 -6.06 -12.96 -7.94
CA GLN A 59 -6.09 -11.53 -8.22
C GLN A 59 -6.46 -10.70 -6.98
N PRO A 60 -5.94 -9.45 -6.83
CA PRO A 60 -6.17 -8.59 -5.68
C PRO A 60 -7.65 -8.38 -5.32
N PHE A 61 -8.52 -8.18 -6.31
CA PHE A 61 -9.95 -7.97 -6.08
C PHE A 61 -10.65 -9.13 -5.37
N ARG A 62 -10.04 -10.32 -5.31
CA ARG A 62 -10.58 -11.49 -4.61
C ARG A 62 -10.19 -11.53 -3.14
N PHE A 63 -9.02 -11.04 -2.75
CA PHE A 63 -8.53 -11.17 -1.37
C PHE A 63 -8.46 -9.85 -0.61
N ILE A 64 -8.17 -8.72 -1.26
CA ILE A 64 -8.07 -7.40 -0.60
C ILE A 64 -9.35 -7.06 0.16
N PRO A 65 -10.58 -7.15 -0.42
CA PRO A 65 -11.80 -6.80 0.33
C PRO A 65 -12.03 -7.67 1.56
N THR A 66 -11.55 -8.91 1.56
CA THR A 66 -11.61 -9.81 2.71
C THR A 66 -10.63 -9.39 3.79
N MET A 67 -9.38 -9.05 3.41
CA MET A 67 -8.36 -8.56 4.32
C MET A 67 -8.74 -7.22 4.97
N GLU A 68 -9.37 -6.32 4.21
CA GLU A 68 -9.86 -5.04 4.73
C GLU A 68 -10.97 -5.22 5.76
N ARG A 69 -11.92 -6.11 5.49
CA ARG A 69 -13.05 -6.38 6.41
C ARG A 69 -12.62 -6.98 7.74
N ASN A 70 -11.60 -7.83 7.75
CA ASN A 70 -11.11 -8.49 8.97
C ASN A 70 -9.89 -7.82 9.59
N GLY A 71 -9.43 -6.68 9.04
CA GLY A 71 -8.28 -5.92 9.53
C GLY A 71 -6.93 -6.60 9.26
N PHE A 72 -6.88 -7.63 8.42
CA PHE A 72 -5.62 -8.31 8.09
C PHE A 72 -4.78 -7.56 7.05
N ILE A 73 -5.37 -6.56 6.38
CA ILE A 73 -4.73 -5.81 5.28
C ILE A 73 -3.42 -5.16 5.72
N ILE A 74 -3.33 -4.65 6.94
CA ILE A 74 -2.10 -4.05 7.50
C ILE A 74 -0.91 -5.01 7.46
N HIS A 75 -1.15 -6.30 7.65
CA HIS A 75 -0.08 -7.30 7.61
C HIS A 75 0.45 -7.48 6.18
N LEU A 76 -0.44 -7.44 5.19
CA LEU A 76 -0.05 -7.48 3.78
C LEU A 76 0.71 -6.22 3.37
N ASP A 77 0.19 -5.04 3.69
CA ASP A 77 0.77 -3.76 3.30
C ASP A 77 2.20 -3.61 3.85
N LEU A 78 2.40 -3.91 5.13
CA LEU A 78 3.74 -3.88 5.72
C LEU A 78 4.64 -5.01 5.21
N TYR A 79 4.08 -6.15 4.84
CA TYR A 79 4.84 -7.23 4.19
C TYR A 79 5.32 -6.79 2.80
N ILE A 80 4.44 -6.20 1.97
CA ILE A 80 4.80 -5.67 0.65
C ILE A 80 5.88 -4.60 0.78
N LEU A 81 5.74 -3.66 1.73
CA LEU A 81 6.76 -2.64 1.98
C LEU A 81 8.14 -3.26 2.28
N LYS A 82 8.19 -4.29 3.16
CA LYS A 82 9.45 -5.01 3.44
C LYS A 82 10.02 -5.66 2.18
N ARG A 83 9.17 -6.32 1.38
CA ARG A 83 9.60 -6.95 0.12
C ARG A 83 10.15 -5.92 -0.87
N VAL A 84 9.56 -4.73 -0.93
CA VAL A 84 10.06 -3.61 -1.75
C VAL A 84 11.42 -3.14 -1.23
N CYS A 85 11.59 -2.98 0.08
CA CYS A 85 12.89 -2.61 0.66
C CYS A 85 13.98 -3.67 0.37
N GLU A 86 13.65 -4.96 0.49
CA GLU A 86 14.56 -6.06 0.13
C GLU A 86 14.97 -5.98 -1.36
N ALA A 87 14.01 -5.73 -2.25
CA ALA A 87 14.27 -5.60 -3.69
C ALA A 87 15.15 -4.39 -4.02
N ILE A 88 14.90 -3.24 -3.39
CA ILE A 88 15.72 -2.04 -3.56
C ILE A 88 17.18 -2.34 -3.20
N ASN A 89 17.44 -2.99 -2.05
CA ASN A 89 18.80 -3.35 -1.63
C ASN A 89 19.46 -4.30 -2.63
N GLU A 90 18.73 -5.33 -3.10
CA GLU A 90 19.22 -6.24 -4.13
C GLU A 90 19.58 -5.50 -5.43
N TRP A 91 18.78 -4.51 -5.83
CA TRP A 91 19.03 -3.73 -7.03
C TRP A 91 20.22 -2.77 -6.86
N ILE A 92 20.40 -2.20 -5.67
CA ILE A 92 21.61 -1.39 -5.33
C ILE A 92 22.87 -2.25 -5.45
N GLU A 93 22.86 -3.44 -4.84
CA GLU A 93 23.99 -4.37 -4.91
C GLU A 93 24.34 -4.79 -6.35
N LYS A 94 23.32 -4.91 -7.21
CA LYS A 94 23.50 -5.23 -8.64
C LYS A 94 23.88 -4.02 -9.49
N GLY A 95 23.95 -2.82 -8.92
CA GLY A 95 24.28 -1.58 -9.61
C GLY A 95 23.20 -1.08 -10.57
N TYR A 96 21.93 -1.46 -10.35
CA TYR A 96 20.82 -0.97 -11.18
C TYR A 96 20.50 0.49 -10.85
N LYS A 97 20.05 1.23 -11.88
CA LYS A 97 19.52 2.58 -11.68
C LYS A 97 18.13 2.45 -11.04
N LEU A 98 17.99 2.99 -9.84
CA LEU A 98 16.73 3.00 -9.13
C LEU A 98 15.80 4.11 -9.63
N VAL A 99 14.51 3.85 -9.53
CA VAL A 99 13.41 4.82 -9.64
C VAL A 99 12.55 4.70 -8.38
N PRO A 100 11.78 5.73 -8.00
CA PRO A 100 10.84 5.65 -6.89
C PRO A 100 9.84 4.53 -7.07
N ILE A 101 9.47 3.86 -5.97
CA ILE A 101 8.51 2.77 -5.94
C ILE A 101 7.33 3.19 -5.07
N SER A 102 6.15 3.22 -5.66
CA SER A 102 4.90 3.45 -4.93
C SER A 102 4.43 2.16 -4.26
N VAL A 103 4.04 2.27 -2.99
CA VAL A 103 3.51 1.18 -2.17
C VAL A 103 2.15 1.59 -1.63
N ASN A 104 1.13 0.79 -1.91
CA ASN A 104 -0.22 1.03 -1.42
C ASN A 104 -0.34 0.74 0.07
N ILE A 105 -1.02 1.62 0.79
CA ILE A 105 -1.42 1.45 2.19
C ILE A 105 -2.93 1.64 2.27
N SER A 106 -3.62 0.65 2.83
CA SER A 106 -5.08 0.72 2.96
C SER A 106 -5.51 1.85 3.88
N ARG A 107 -6.49 2.61 3.44
CA ARG A 107 -7.13 3.65 4.24
C ARG A 107 -7.68 3.12 5.56
N ASN A 108 -8.20 1.89 5.57
CA ASN A 108 -8.74 1.26 6.77
C ASN A 108 -7.70 1.15 7.90
N ASP A 109 -6.41 1.09 7.56
CA ASP A 109 -5.32 1.03 8.52
C ASP A 109 -4.95 2.41 9.08
N ILE A 110 -5.29 3.48 8.35
CA ILE A 110 -5.04 4.87 8.77
C ILE A 110 -6.16 5.36 9.69
N SER A 111 -7.43 5.13 9.31
CA SER A 111 -8.61 5.74 9.94
C SER A 111 -9.56 4.72 10.58
N GLY A 112 -9.20 3.44 10.64
CA GLY A 112 -10.05 2.39 11.22
C GLY A 112 -10.26 2.55 12.73
N VAL A 113 -11.36 2.00 13.23
CA VAL A 113 -11.69 2.04 14.66
C VAL A 113 -10.57 1.41 15.50
N GLY A 114 -10.00 2.21 16.41
CA GLY A 114 -8.89 1.78 17.27
C GLY A 114 -7.50 1.87 16.63
N HIS A 115 -7.40 2.41 15.43
CA HIS A 115 -6.12 2.67 14.76
C HIS A 115 -5.61 4.08 15.12
N ASP A 116 -4.29 4.21 15.23
CA ASP A 116 -3.60 5.48 15.43
C ASP A 116 -2.73 5.73 14.18
N PRO A 117 -3.05 6.75 13.37
CA PRO A 117 -2.30 7.06 12.15
C PRO A 117 -0.81 7.32 12.39
N ARG A 118 -0.45 7.82 13.59
CA ARG A 118 0.94 8.05 13.98
C ARG A 118 1.68 6.73 14.21
N MET A 119 1.05 5.77 14.87
CA MET A 119 1.66 4.46 15.10
C MET A 119 1.90 3.71 13.78
N LEU A 120 0.99 3.81 12.83
CA LEU A 120 1.20 3.24 11.49
C LEU A 120 2.37 3.93 10.78
N ALA A 121 2.40 5.27 10.81
CA ALA A 121 3.49 6.05 10.24
C ALA A 121 4.85 5.64 10.85
N GLU A 122 4.93 5.55 12.17
CA GLU A 122 6.16 5.10 12.87
C GLU A 122 6.60 3.69 12.46
N ARG A 123 5.65 2.77 12.25
CA ARG A 123 5.96 1.40 11.80
C ARG A 123 6.55 1.41 10.39
N ILE A 124 5.98 2.17 9.46
CA ILE A 124 6.47 2.32 8.09
C ILE A 124 7.86 2.94 8.09
N ILE A 125 8.05 4.06 8.80
CA ILE A 125 9.34 4.75 8.93
C ILE A 125 10.40 3.81 9.52
N ARG A 126 10.04 3.02 10.54
CA ARG A 126 10.94 2.05 11.15
C ARG A 126 11.39 0.99 10.14
N ILE A 127 10.48 0.43 9.35
CA ILE A 127 10.81 -0.56 8.33
C ILE A 127 11.82 0.04 7.34
N ILE A 128 11.53 1.22 6.78
CA ILE A 128 12.42 1.87 5.80
C ILE A 128 13.82 2.10 6.39
N LYS A 129 13.90 2.53 7.66
CA LYS A 129 15.16 2.70 8.38
C LYS A 129 15.90 1.39 8.67
N GLU A 130 15.18 0.33 9.05
CA GLU A 130 15.76 -1.00 9.31
C GLU A 130 16.45 -1.59 8.07
N TYR A 131 15.94 -1.28 6.88
CA TYR A 131 16.54 -1.70 5.62
C TYR A 131 17.54 -0.69 5.04
N ASP A 132 17.80 0.42 5.75
CA ASP A 132 18.71 1.51 5.32
C ASP A 132 18.37 2.08 3.93
N ILE A 133 17.08 2.20 3.63
CA ILE A 133 16.61 2.72 2.35
C ILE A 133 16.52 4.25 2.40
N ASP A 134 17.09 4.93 1.39
CA ASP A 134 16.89 6.37 1.20
C ASP A 134 15.40 6.64 0.92
N PRO A 135 14.71 7.45 1.77
CA PRO A 135 13.27 7.71 1.65
C PRO A 135 12.80 8.15 0.25
N LYS A 136 13.66 8.79 -0.52
CA LYS A 136 13.33 9.23 -1.90
C LYS A 136 12.95 8.11 -2.86
N TYR A 137 13.25 6.84 -2.51
CA TYR A 137 12.90 5.69 -3.34
C TYR A 137 11.56 5.06 -2.96
N ILE A 138 10.89 5.57 -1.92
CA ILE A 138 9.59 5.08 -1.49
C ILE A 138 8.56 6.20 -1.60
N ILE A 139 7.42 5.89 -2.22
CA ILE A 139 6.22 6.71 -2.24
C ILE A 139 5.11 5.90 -1.59
N ILE A 140 4.45 6.45 -0.59
CA ILE A 140 3.28 5.80 0.02
C ILE A 140 2.04 6.29 -0.71
N GLU A 141 1.31 5.36 -1.33
CA GLU A 141 0.03 5.64 -2.00
C GLU A 141 -1.13 5.29 -1.07
N VAL A 142 -2.06 6.23 -0.93
CA VAL A 142 -3.28 6.06 -0.12
C VAL A 142 -4.48 6.46 -0.97
N THR A 143 -5.61 5.76 -0.79
CA THR A 143 -6.84 6.11 -1.52
C THR A 143 -7.53 7.32 -0.90
N GLU A 144 -8.25 8.09 -1.73
CA GLU A 144 -9.05 9.24 -1.31
C GLU A 144 -10.06 8.87 -0.22
N THR A 145 -10.32 9.78 0.73
CA THR A 145 -11.38 9.66 1.74
C THR A 145 -12.43 10.73 1.60
N THR A 146 -13.70 10.37 1.75
CA THR A 146 -14.84 11.28 1.68
C THR A 146 -15.35 11.70 3.06
N GLU A 147 -14.98 11.01 4.13
CA GLU A 147 -15.46 11.29 5.49
C GLU A 147 -14.57 12.32 6.20
N ALA A 148 -15.19 13.35 6.78
CA ALA A 148 -14.47 14.43 7.46
C ALA A 148 -13.64 13.96 8.66
N SER A 149 -14.08 12.91 9.36
CA SER A 149 -13.35 12.29 10.48
C SER A 149 -12.04 11.63 10.01
N GLU A 150 -12.10 10.94 8.88
CA GLU A 150 -10.95 10.27 8.29
C GLU A 150 -9.94 11.24 7.67
N GLN A 151 -10.40 12.44 7.24
CA GLN A 151 -9.52 13.45 6.68
C GLN A 151 -8.45 13.93 7.68
N LYS A 152 -8.79 14.04 8.94
CA LYS A 152 -7.83 14.41 9.97
C LYS A 152 -6.76 13.33 10.18
N ASP A 153 -7.19 12.09 10.26
CA ASP A 153 -6.29 10.96 10.46
C ASP A 153 -5.35 10.80 9.26
N LEU A 154 -5.88 10.95 8.04
CA LEU A 154 -5.10 10.96 6.81
C LEU A 154 -4.10 12.12 6.79
N TYR A 155 -4.52 13.33 7.19
CA TYR A 155 -3.62 14.48 7.30
C TYR A 155 -2.48 14.23 8.29
N ASP A 156 -2.80 13.72 9.48
CA ASP A 156 -1.80 13.43 10.51
C ASP A 156 -0.82 12.34 10.02
N PHE A 157 -1.31 11.33 9.31
CA PHE A 157 -0.48 10.30 8.69
C PHE A 157 0.48 10.89 7.64
N ILE A 158 -0.04 11.63 6.65
CA ILE A 158 0.74 12.25 5.57
C ILE A 158 1.78 13.21 6.12
N LYS A 159 1.41 14.00 7.14
CA LYS A 159 2.33 14.90 7.81
C LYS A 159 3.52 14.15 8.43
N ASN A 160 3.27 13.04 9.13
CA ASN A 160 4.34 12.24 9.72
C ASN A 160 5.27 11.62 8.64
N MET A 161 4.70 11.18 7.49
CA MET A 161 5.49 10.70 6.36
C MET A 161 6.39 11.81 5.80
N SER A 162 5.82 13.00 5.57
CA SER A 162 6.55 14.17 5.05
C SER A 162 7.68 14.62 5.98
N GLU A 163 7.45 14.65 7.30
CA GLU A 163 8.48 14.97 8.32
C GLU A 163 9.63 13.94 8.32
N ALA A 164 9.37 12.70 7.91
CA ALA A 164 10.38 11.66 7.73
C ALA A 164 11.04 11.68 6.35
N GLY A 165 10.65 12.60 5.46
CA GLY A 165 11.18 12.72 4.08
C GLY A 165 10.62 11.67 3.11
N ILE A 166 9.52 10.98 3.49
CA ILE A 166 8.85 9.98 2.65
C ILE A 166 7.74 10.68 1.87
N ALA A 167 7.77 10.55 0.55
CA ALA A 167 6.74 11.09 -0.32
C ALA A 167 5.42 10.32 -0.16
N THR A 168 4.31 11.05 -0.28
CA THR A 168 2.97 10.47 -0.32
C THR A 168 2.21 10.89 -1.57
N SER A 169 1.38 9.97 -2.09
CA SER A 169 0.48 10.18 -3.22
C SER A 169 -0.94 9.81 -2.81
N ILE A 170 -1.92 10.53 -3.31
CA ILE A 170 -3.34 10.17 -3.17
C ILE A 170 -3.79 9.57 -4.49
N ASP A 171 -4.19 8.31 -4.45
CA ASP A 171 -4.70 7.55 -5.60
C ASP A 171 -6.23 7.63 -5.70
N ASP A 172 -6.75 7.33 -6.91
CA ASP A 172 -8.19 7.36 -7.25
C ASP A 172 -8.87 8.72 -7.00
N PHE A 173 -8.10 9.83 -7.07
CA PHE A 173 -8.63 11.17 -6.84
C PHE A 173 -9.74 11.54 -7.83
N GLY A 174 -10.85 12.08 -7.30
CA GLY A 174 -12.02 12.50 -8.10
C GLY A 174 -13.05 11.40 -8.35
N THR A 175 -12.85 10.20 -7.83
CA THR A 175 -13.87 9.13 -7.84
C THR A 175 -14.87 9.27 -6.69
N GLY A 176 -14.53 10.08 -5.67
CA GLY A 176 -15.35 10.41 -4.50
C GLY A 176 -15.90 11.84 -4.52
N CYS A 177 -16.33 12.33 -3.37
CA CYS A 177 -16.90 13.66 -3.18
C CYS A 177 -15.86 14.70 -2.70
N SER A 178 -14.56 14.40 -2.70
CA SER A 178 -13.55 15.34 -2.23
C SER A 178 -13.44 16.54 -3.16
N THR A 179 -13.51 17.72 -2.58
CA THR A 179 -13.28 18.95 -3.30
C THR A 179 -11.79 19.29 -3.27
N LEU A 180 -11.27 19.85 -4.36
CA LEU A 180 -9.89 20.36 -4.46
C LEU A 180 -9.48 21.27 -3.29
N SER A 181 -10.48 21.85 -2.57
CA SER A 181 -10.23 22.66 -1.39
C SER A 181 -9.68 21.88 -0.21
N VAL A 182 -9.99 20.58 -0.08
CA VAL A 182 -9.49 19.72 1.01
C VAL A 182 -8.02 19.42 0.80
N LEU A 183 -7.62 19.16 -0.45
CA LEU A 183 -6.23 18.82 -0.78
C LEU A 183 -5.25 19.98 -0.65
N ARG A 184 -5.73 21.23 -0.74
CA ARG A 184 -4.85 22.41 -0.68
C ARG A 184 -3.96 22.44 0.58
N ASP A 185 -4.45 21.86 1.66
CA ASP A 185 -3.79 21.89 2.97
C ASP A 185 -2.99 20.59 3.27
N PHE A 186 -3.03 19.59 2.37
CA PHE A 186 -2.30 18.34 2.52
C PHE A 186 -0.87 18.45 1.95
N PRO A 187 0.16 18.05 2.69
CA PRO A 187 1.55 18.04 2.20
C PRO A 187 1.83 16.82 1.30
N VAL A 188 0.99 16.59 0.27
CA VAL A 188 1.16 15.50 -0.70
C VAL A 188 2.13 15.91 -1.82
N ASN A 189 2.81 14.94 -2.39
CA ASN A 189 3.79 15.13 -3.45
C ASN A 189 3.19 14.87 -4.84
N GLU A 190 2.19 13.97 -4.93
CA GLU A 190 1.49 13.58 -6.17
C GLU A 190 -0.01 13.38 -5.90
N ILE A 191 -0.83 13.56 -6.94
CA ILE A 191 -2.28 13.31 -6.96
C ILE A 191 -2.60 12.55 -8.23
#